data_6e1e029d191ce1e2ab46296aa0a21ed6
#
_entry.id   6e1e029d191ce1e2ab46296aa0a21ed6
#
_cell.length_a   1.000
_cell.length_b   1.000
_cell.length_c   1.000
_cell.angle_alpha   90.00
_cell.angle_beta   90.00
_cell.angle_gamma   90.00
#
_symmetry.space_group_name_H-M   'P 1'
#
loop_
_entity.id
_entity.type
_entity.pdbx_description
1 polymer ?
#
loop_
_entity_poly.entity_id
_entity_poly.type
_entity_poly.pdbx_seq_one_letter_code
_entity_poly.pdbx_strand_id
1 'polypeptide(L)'
;MILSLFRRAVVAALALLAAMVQAAPPERITLTYELKRNSLVVDVSETLEHDGRTYVITSEGKGRGILALFGALKRTSRGHITPQGLRPDEFRDQRPGGWAVSAKFDWDARSVTQEKNGKSETLKMPADAQDPLSLAYSFAFVPPKGKEYDVTRADGRGLTPFRFIVVGNEKLATPAGEMQTLHVAKLRDGPEDKSTDIWFAAERDFLPVRVLVVDADGTRSDQVVTRIGK
;
A
#
# COMPACT_ATOMS: atom_id res chain seq x y z
N MET A 1 -4.56 -56.73 9.72
CA MET A 1 -5.57 -55.83 9.13
C MET A 1 -5.65 -54.47 9.84
N ILE A 2 -5.29 -54.33 11.11
CA ILE A 2 -5.33 -53.09 11.89
C ILE A 2 -4.15 -52.13 11.58
N LEU A 3 -2.94 -52.68 11.27
CA LEU A 3 -1.76 -51.86 10.96
C LEU A 3 -1.83 -51.11 9.62
N SER A 4 -2.62 -51.60 8.66
CA SER A 4 -2.76 -50.93 7.35
C SER A 4 -3.70 -49.74 7.35
N LEU A 5 -4.65 -49.68 8.30
CA LEU A 5 -5.56 -48.56 8.50
C LEU A 5 -4.87 -47.37 9.18
N PHE A 6 -3.95 -47.59 10.12
CA PHE A 6 -3.16 -46.55 10.75
C PHE A 6 -2.20 -45.86 9.80
N ARG A 7 -1.59 -46.60 8.86
CA ARG A 7 -0.70 -46.03 7.85
C ARG A 7 -1.42 -45.12 6.84
N ARG A 8 -2.66 -45.43 6.50
CA ARG A 8 -3.47 -44.61 5.59
C ARG A 8 -4.00 -43.32 6.25
N ALA A 9 -4.30 -43.37 7.55
CA ALA A 9 -4.75 -42.23 8.30
C ALA A 9 -3.62 -41.18 8.53
N VAL A 10 -2.37 -41.64 8.75
CA VAL A 10 -1.21 -40.76 8.94
C VAL A 10 -0.81 -40.09 7.62
N VAL A 11 -0.91 -40.76 6.47
CA VAL A 11 -0.64 -40.16 5.15
C VAL A 11 -1.72 -39.13 4.77
N ALA A 12 -2.98 -39.36 5.12
CA ALA A 12 -4.06 -38.42 4.88
C ALA A 12 -3.95 -37.14 5.78
N ALA A 13 -3.45 -37.28 7.01
CA ALA A 13 -3.24 -36.18 7.92
C ALA A 13 -2.04 -35.29 7.51
N LEU A 14 -0.99 -35.85 6.89
CA LEU A 14 0.14 -35.08 6.36
C LEU A 14 -0.19 -34.31 5.08
N ALA A 15 -1.21 -34.73 4.32
CA ALA A 15 -1.64 -34.05 3.09
C ALA A 15 -2.50 -32.79 3.38
N LEU A 16 -3.04 -32.64 4.58
CA LEU A 16 -3.88 -31.49 4.98
C LEU A 16 -3.09 -30.32 5.61
N LEU A 17 -1.79 -30.49 5.81
CA LEU A 17 -0.87 -29.44 6.25
C LEU A 17 -0.11 -28.79 5.08
N ALA A 18 -0.66 -28.81 3.88
CA ALA A 18 -0.30 -27.86 2.85
C ALA A 18 -0.74 -26.47 3.38
N ALA A 19 0.09 -25.86 4.21
CA ALA A 19 -0.01 -24.46 4.53
C ALA A 19 -0.26 -23.77 3.20
N MET A 20 -1.34 -23.02 3.07
CA MET A 20 -1.52 -22.08 1.97
C MET A 20 -0.35 -21.11 2.04
N VAL A 21 0.75 -21.49 1.41
CA VAL A 21 1.82 -20.54 1.09
C VAL A 21 1.15 -19.63 0.08
N GLN A 22 0.68 -18.49 0.56
CA GLN A 22 0.21 -17.48 -0.35
C GLN A 22 1.41 -17.11 -1.21
N ALA A 23 1.28 -17.32 -2.52
CA ALA A 23 2.33 -16.94 -3.46
C ALA A 23 2.51 -15.43 -3.33
N ALA A 24 3.75 -14.97 -3.28
CA ALA A 24 4.04 -13.55 -3.39
C ALA A 24 3.43 -13.02 -4.71
N PRO A 25 3.09 -11.72 -4.79
CA PRO A 25 2.63 -11.14 -6.05
C PRO A 25 3.69 -11.36 -7.15
N PRO A 26 3.33 -11.23 -8.44
CA PRO A 26 4.30 -11.30 -9.54
C PRO A 26 5.50 -10.38 -9.31
N GLU A 27 6.72 -10.81 -9.69
CA GLU A 27 7.96 -10.03 -9.52
C GLU A 27 7.88 -8.60 -10.09
N ARG A 28 7.00 -8.41 -11.07
CA ARG A 28 6.63 -7.11 -11.60
C ARG A 28 5.13 -7.05 -11.86
N ILE A 29 4.49 -6.00 -11.35
CA ILE A 29 3.09 -5.70 -11.62
C ILE A 29 2.88 -4.19 -11.73
N THR A 30 2.07 -3.78 -12.70
CA THR A 30 1.71 -2.37 -12.92
C THR A 30 0.21 -2.18 -12.76
N LEU A 31 -0.17 -1.23 -11.91
CA LEU A 31 -1.54 -0.78 -11.74
C LEU A 31 -1.67 0.61 -12.34
N THR A 32 -2.64 0.79 -13.23
CA THR A 32 -2.99 2.11 -13.75
C THR A 32 -4.28 2.55 -13.08
N TYR A 33 -4.33 3.81 -12.63
CA TYR A 33 -5.49 4.38 -11.95
C TYR A 33 -5.92 5.67 -12.61
N GLU A 34 -7.18 6.00 -12.40
CA GLU A 34 -7.71 7.35 -12.55
C GLU A 34 -7.92 7.93 -11.14
N LEU A 35 -7.24 9.04 -10.85
CA LEU A 35 -7.43 9.81 -9.64
C LEU A 35 -8.27 11.04 -9.97
N LYS A 36 -9.42 11.18 -9.29
CA LYS A 36 -10.30 12.35 -9.36
C LYS A 36 -10.23 13.13 -8.06
N ARG A 37 -10.03 14.45 -8.18
CA ARG A 37 -10.12 15.39 -7.07
C ARG A 37 -10.78 16.68 -7.55
N ASN A 38 -12.02 16.93 -7.14
CA ASN A 38 -12.88 17.98 -7.70
C ASN A 38 -12.96 17.85 -9.24
N SER A 39 -12.61 18.90 -9.98
CA SER A 39 -12.52 18.89 -11.45
C SER A 39 -11.20 18.36 -12.00
N LEU A 40 -10.24 18.05 -11.14
CA LEU A 40 -8.92 17.54 -11.55
C LEU A 40 -8.98 16.05 -11.80
N VAL A 41 -8.42 15.63 -12.93
CA VAL A 41 -8.24 14.22 -13.27
C VAL A 41 -6.77 13.96 -13.54
N VAL A 42 -6.22 12.93 -12.89
CA VAL A 42 -4.83 12.52 -12.99
C VAL A 42 -4.78 11.04 -13.34
N ASP A 43 -4.03 10.70 -14.37
CA ASP A 43 -3.67 9.31 -14.66
C ASP A 43 -2.46 8.95 -13.80
N VAL A 44 -2.59 7.87 -13.02
CA VAL A 44 -1.52 7.39 -12.14
C VAL A 44 -1.11 6.00 -12.60
N SER A 45 0.19 5.80 -12.77
CA SER A 45 0.80 4.49 -13.02
C SER A 45 1.67 4.11 -11.83
N GLU A 46 1.37 2.99 -11.19
CA GLU A 46 2.16 2.44 -10.10
C GLU A 46 2.73 1.09 -10.50
N THR A 47 4.03 0.91 -10.35
CA THR A 47 4.72 -0.34 -10.62
C THR A 47 5.39 -0.84 -9.35
N LEU A 48 5.05 -2.05 -8.94
CA LEU A 48 5.75 -2.83 -7.93
C LEU A 48 6.70 -3.79 -8.64
N GLU A 49 7.98 -3.76 -8.25
CA GLU A 49 9.02 -4.71 -8.66
C GLU A 49 9.66 -5.32 -7.42
N HIS A 50 9.93 -6.62 -7.43
CA HIS A 50 10.62 -7.28 -6.33
C HIS A 50 11.34 -8.57 -6.77
N ASP A 51 12.36 -8.95 -6.00
CA ASP A 51 13.13 -10.20 -6.16
C ASP A 51 12.88 -11.22 -5.02
N GLY A 52 11.84 -11.01 -4.24
CA GLY A 52 11.52 -11.80 -3.04
C GLY A 52 12.27 -11.37 -1.77
N ARG A 53 13.25 -10.46 -1.87
CA ARG A 53 14.05 -9.93 -0.74
C ARG A 53 13.95 -8.42 -0.63
N THR A 54 14.02 -7.75 -1.75
CA THR A 54 13.94 -6.30 -1.89
C THR A 54 12.76 -5.92 -2.78
N TYR A 55 12.28 -4.70 -2.64
CA TYR A 55 11.23 -4.16 -3.48
C TYR A 55 11.52 -2.73 -3.90
N VAL A 56 10.94 -2.34 -5.01
CA VAL A 56 10.82 -0.96 -5.48
C VAL A 56 9.38 -0.73 -5.94
N ILE A 57 8.73 0.29 -5.39
CA ILE A 57 7.42 0.76 -5.86
C ILE A 57 7.62 2.16 -6.44
N THR A 58 7.24 2.34 -7.69
CA THR A 58 7.24 3.64 -8.36
C THR A 58 5.82 4.06 -8.66
N SER A 59 5.49 5.34 -8.47
CA SER A 59 4.20 5.93 -8.77
C SER A 59 4.43 7.21 -9.58
N GLU A 60 3.84 7.29 -10.77
CA GLU A 60 3.90 8.48 -11.63
C GLU A 60 2.48 8.95 -11.94
N GLY A 61 2.18 10.20 -11.57
CA GLY A 61 0.89 10.83 -11.82
C GLY A 61 1.03 11.95 -12.85
N LYS A 62 0.21 11.91 -13.91
CA LYS A 62 0.12 12.95 -14.95
C LYS A 62 -1.29 13.52 -15.01
N GLY A 63 -1.40 14.83 -14.87
CA GLY A 63 -2.66 15.53 -15.04
C GLY A 63 -3.18 15.43 -16.48
N ARG A 64 -4.50 15.43 -16.65
CA ARG A 64 -5.13 15.51 -18.00
C ARG A 64 -5.35 16.96 -18.42
N GLY A 65 -5.47 17.18 -19.73
CA GLY A 65 -5.72 18.51 -20.31
C GLY A 65 -4.58 19.47 -20.01
N ILE A 66 -4.90 20.69 -19.61
CA ILE A 66 -3.91 21.73 -19.31
C ILE A 66 -2.97 21.33 -18.17
N LEU A 67 -3.40 20.48 -17.26
CA LEU A 67 -2.56 19.99 -16.16
C LEU A 67 -1.36 19.14 -16.64
N ALA A 68 -1.43 18.54 -17.83
CA ALA A 68 -0.33 17.77 -18.41
C ALA A 68 0.92 18.64 -18.66
N LEU A 69 0.76 19.94 -18.83
CA LEU A 69 1.84 20.89 -19.07
C LEU A 69 2.69 21.17 -17.84
N PHE A 70 2.17 20.88 -16.65
CA PHE A 70 2.89 21.16 -15.39
C PHE A 70 3.85 20.04 -14.98
N GLY A 71 3.96 18.96 -15.76
CA GLY A 71 4.84 17.85 -15.48
C GLY A 71 4.19 16.75 -14.62
N ALA A 72 4.97 15.74 -14.28
CA ALA A 72 4.51 14.58 -13.52
C ALA A 72 4.88 14.66 -12.05
N LEU A 73 3.98 14.18 -11.19
CA LEU A 73 4.29 13.83 -9.81
C LEU A 73 4.96 12.46 -9.82
N LYS A 74 6.10 12.32 -9.13
CA LYS A 74 6.81 11.04 -9.00
C LYS A 74 7.00 10.67 -7.54
N ARG A 75 6.66 9.44 -7.20
CA ARG A 75 6.95 8.86 -5.89
C ARG A 75 7.71 7.55 -6.06
N THR A 76 8.57 7.26 -5.11
CA THR A 76 9.30 6.00 -5.06
C THR A 76 9.40 5.55 -3.61
N SER A 77 9.12 4.28 -3.37
CA SER A 77 9.42 3.58 -2.13
C SER A 77 10.32 2.40 -2.47
N ARG A 78 11.37 2.19 -1.70
CA ARG A 78 12.25 1.04 -1.81
C ARG A 78 12.65 0.51 -0.45
N GLY A 79 12.87 -0.79 -0.34
CA GLY A 79 13.23 -1.41 0.91
C GLY A 79 13.29 -2.93 0.81
N HIS A 80 13.04 -3.58 1.94
CA HIS A 80 13.13 -5.02 2.09
C HIS A 80 11.76 -5.66 2.29
N ILE A 81 11.64 -6.91 1.85
CA ILE A 81 10.50 -7.78 2.14
C ILE A 81 10.87 -8.61 3.36
N THR A 82 10.02 -8.56 4.38
CA THR A 82 10.21 -9.27 5.64
C THR A 82 9.01 -10.18 5.93
N PRO A 83 9.11 -11.11 6.87
CA PRO A 83 7.95 -11.89 7.31
C PRO A 83 6.78 -11.05 7.87
N GLN A 84 7.05 -9.79 8.23
CA GLN A 84 6.05 -8.82 8.72
C GLN A 84 5.49 -7.93 7.61
N GLY A 85 5.96 -8.07 6.37
CA GLY A 85 5.57 -7.28 5.22
C GLY A 85 6.69 -6.39 4.69
N LEU A 86 6.33 -5.34 3.99
CA LEU A 86 7.29 -4.39 3.44
C LEU A 86 7.93 -3.56 4.56
N ARG A 87 9.24 -3.41 4.48
CA ARG A 87 10.06 -2.58 5.38
C ARG A 87 10.79 -1.55 4.54
N PRO A 88 10.31 -0.30 4.49
CA PRO A 88 10.91 0.74 3.66
C PRO A 88 12.28 1.17 4.18
N ASP A 89 13.21 1.42 3.27
CA ASP A 89 14.50 2.05 3.55
C ASP A 89 14.49 3.51 3.12
N GLU A 90 13.77 3.83 2.03
CA GLU A 90 13.68 5.19 1.51
C GLU A 90 12.35 5.42 0.79
N PHE A 91 11.78 6.59 1.06
CA PHE A 91 10.64 7.15 0.33
C PHE A 91 11.01 8.51 -0.24
N ARG A 92 10.54 8.81 -1.47
CA ARG A 92 10.65 10.12 -2.12
C ARG A 92 9.32 10.50 -2.77
N ASP A 93 8.94 11.77 -2.61
CA ASP A 93 7.81 12.40 -3.33
C ASP A 93 8.34 13.68 -3.99
N GLN A 94 8.37 13.67 -5.32
CA GLN A 94 8.85 14.76 -6.15
C GLN A 94 7.68 15.31 -6.98
N ARG A 95 7.50 16.61 -6.94
CA ARG A 95 6.41 17.29 -7.64
C ARG A 95 6.96 18.31 -8.62
N PRO A 96 6.15 18.70 -9.62
CA PRO A 96 6.47 19.81 -10.49
C PRO A 96 6.82 21.08 -9.69
N GLY A 97 7.71 21.91 -10.24
CA GLY A 97 8.16 23.12 -9.57
C GLY A 97 9.27 22.92 -8.53
N GLY A 98 9.90 21.71 -8.49
CA GLY A 98 11.05 21.44 -7.63
C GLY A 98 10.71 21.12 -6.17
N TRP A 99 9.42 21.02 -5.83
CA TRP A 99 9.02 20.60 -4.49
C TRP A 99 9.31 19.11 -4.28
N ALA A 100 10.01 18.79 -3.21
CA ALA A 100 10.38 17.42 -2.88
C ALA A 100 10.35 17.18 -1.37
N VAL A 101 9.98 15.96 -1.01
CA VAL A 101 10.16 15.41 0.34
C VAL A 101 10.75 14.01 0.25
N SER A 102 11.47 13.62 1.29
CA SER A 102 11.97 12.25 1.44
C SER A 102 11.91 11.79 2.90
N ALA A 103 11.90 10.48 3.07
CA ALA A 103 12.07 9.82 4.37
C ALA A 103 13.09 8.69 4.19
N LYS A 104 14.15 8.68 5.00
CA LYS A 104 15.15 7.60 5.08
C LYS A 104 15.02 6.92 6.43
N PHE A 105 14.82 5.61 6.41
CA PHE A 105 14.57 4.81 7.59
C PHE A 105 15.86 4.11 8.03
N ASP A 106 16.23 4.31 9.27
CA ASP A 106 17.29 3.57 9.94
C ASP A 106 16.65 2.66 10.99
N TRP A 107 16.49 1.40 10.63
CA TRP A 107 15.81 0.41 11.45
C TRP A 107 16.63 -0.02 12.67
N ASP A 108 17.95 0.00 12.57
CA ASP A 108 18.86 -0.34 13.67
C ASP A 108 18.88 0.76 14.73
N ALA A 109 18.96 2.01 14.29
CA ALA A 109 18.87 3.18 15.16
C ALA A 109 17.42 3.50 15.57
N ARG A 110 16.41 2.85 14.98
CA ARG A 110 14.97 3.16 15.13
C ARG A 110 14.69 4.64 14.93
N SER A 111 15.22 5.17 13.84
CA SER A 111 15.06 6.58 13.48
C SER A 111 14.68 6.75 12.01
N VAL A 112 14.01 7.84 11.71
CA VAL A 112 13.73 8.26 10.33
C VAL A 112 14.20 9.68 10.14
N THR A 113 15.02 9.88 9.12
CA THR A 113 15.45 11.21 8.69
C THR A 113 14.52 11.67 7.58
N GLN A 114 13.79 12.73 7.85
CA GLN A 114 12.85 13.33 6.89
C GLN A 114 13.42 14.62 6.35
N GLU A 115 13.25 14.84 5.06
CA GLU A 115 13.70 16.05 4.37
C GLU A 115 12.54 16.68 3.61
N LYS A 116 12.38 17.98 3.76
CA LYS A 116 11.39 18.78 3.05
C LYS A 116 12.03 20.07 2.55
N ASN A 117 12.14 20.20 1.22
CA ASN A 117 12.70 21.38 0.56
C ASN A 117 14.08 21.79 1.14
N GLY A 118 14.97 20.81 1.33
CA GLY A 118 16.33 21.03 1.84
C GLY A 118 16.45 21.19 3.36
N LYS A 119 15.35 21.15 4.11
CA LYS A 119 15.37 21.08 5.58
C LYS A 119 15.21 19.65 6.03
N SER A 120 16.12 19.19 6.89
CA SER A 120 16.17 17.83 7.39
C SER A 120 15.90 17.77 8.88
N GLU A 121 15.18 16.73 9.32
CA GLU A 121 14.91 16.42 10.71
C GLU A 121 14.99 14.91 10.92
N THR A 122 15.59 14.48 12.03
CA THR A 122 15.64 13.05 12.42
C THR A 122 14.74 12.83 13.63
N LEU A 123 13.79 11.91 13.48
CA LEU A 123 12.79 11.57 14.48
C LEU A 123 12.95 10.11 14.93
N LYS A 124 12.63 9.83 16.19
CA LYS A 124 12.52 8.45 16.67
C LYS A 124 11.34 7.76 16.01
N MET A 125 11.56 6.58 15.49
CA MET A 125 10.59 5.83 14.68
C MET A 125 10.08 4.60 15.44
N PRO A 126 8.76 4.33 15.46
CA PRO A 126 8.21 3.08 15.96
C PRO A 126 8.45 1.93 14.96
N ALA A 127 8.25 0.69 15.43
CA ALA A 127 8.51 -0.52 14.63
C ALA A 127 7.51 -0.75 13.49
N ASP A 128 6.36 -0.09 13.53
CA ASP A 128 5.28 -0.15 12.54
C ASP A 128 5.33 0.98 11.50
N ALA A 129 6.47 1.70 11.42
CA ALA A 129 6.63 2.80 10.48
C ALA A 129 6.56 2.34 9.03
N GLN A 130 5.77 3.04 8.21
CA GLN A 130 5.58 2.81 6.78
C GLN A 130 5.60 4.13 6.02
N ASP A 131 6.03 4.10 4.78
CA ASP A 131 5.75 5.19 3.85
C ASP A 131 4.39 4.99 3.13
N PRO A 132 3.86 6.00 2.42
CA PRO A 132 2.55 5.89 1.76
C PRO A 132 2.43 4.76 0.74
N LEU A 133 3.51 4.41 0.02
CA LEU A 133 3.48 3.36 -0.99
C LEU A 133 3.65 1.98 -0.33
N SER A 134 4.61 1.82 0.58
CA SER A 134 4.79 0.56 1.30
C SER A 134 3.55 0.18 2.11
N LEU A 135 2.89 1.16 2.72
CA LEU A 135 1.63 0.95 3.42
C LEU A 135 0.54 0.39 2.48
N ALA A 136 0.38 1.01 1.29
CA ALA A 136 -0.64 0.59 0.34
C ALA A 136 -0.42 -0.82 -0.22
N TYR A 137 0.83 -1.28 -0.32
CA TYR A 137 1.19 -2.58 -0.88
C TYR A 137 1.54 -3.64 0.17
N SER A 138 1.51 -3.32 1.47
CA SER A 138 1.92 -4.26 2.53
C SER A 138 1.11 -5.56 2.52
N PHE A 139 -0.20 -5.49 2.27
CA PHE A 139 -1.05 -6.67 2.26
C PHE A 139 -0.81 -7.59 1.07
N ALA A 140 -0.15 -7.13 0.02
CA ALA A 140 0.24 -7.99 -1.09
C ALA A 140 1.29 -9.05 -0.69
N PHE A 141 2.06 -8.79 0.37
CA PHE A 141 3.09 -9.71 0.87
C PHE A 141 2.68 -10.43 2.15
N VAL A 142 1.91 -9.76 3.01
CA VAL A 142 1.39 -10.34 4.26
C VAL A 142 -0.10 -10.04 4.35
N PRO A 143 -0.95 -11.00 3.96
CA PRO A 143 -2.38 -10.83 4.02
C PRO A 143 -2.87 -10.43 5.40
N PRO A 144 -3.91 -9.61 5.47
CA PRO A 144 -4.46 -9.15 6.73
C PRO A 144 -5.01 -10.31 7.56
N LYS A 145 -4.58 -10.43 8.83
CA LYS A 145 -5.02 -11.48 9.75
C LYS A 145 -5.90 -10.96 10.90
N GLY A 146 -5.90 -9.65 11.10
CA GLY A 146 -6.63 -8.99 12.19
C GLY A 146 -7.79 -8.15 11.68
N LYS A 147 -8.50 -7.54 12.64
CA LYS A 147 -9.56 -6.57 12.35
C LYS A 147 -9.08 -5.12 12.49
N GLU A 148 -7.95 -4.91 13.14
CA GLU A 148 -7.36 -3.59 13.38
C GLU A 148 -5.86 -3.63 13.11
N TYR A 149 -5.32 -2.53 12.61
CA TYR A 149 -3.91 -2.35 12.27
C TYR A 149 -3.46 -0.96 12.67
N ASP A 150 -2.50 -0.89 13.59
CA ASP A 150 -1.79 0.34 13.88
C ASP A 150 -0.60 0.47 12.90
N VAL A 151 -0.38 1.67 12.39
CA VAL A 151 0.74 1.99 11.52
C VAL A 151 1.11 3.45 11.67
N THR A 152 2.40 3.74 11.69
CA THR A 152 2.88 5.11 11.71
C THR A 152 3.39 5.49 10.31
N ARG A 153 2.71 6.44 9.67
CA ARG A 153 3.10 6.93 8.35
C ARG A 153 4.23 7.96 8.46
N ALA A 154 5.32 7.70 7.72
CA ALA A 154 6.44 8.62 7.53
C ALA A 154 6.49 9.04 6.06
N ASP A 155 6.06 10.26 5.75
CA ASP A 155 5.89 10.75 4.37
C ASP A 155 6.80 11.93 4.00
N GLY A 156 7.87 12.14 4.77
CA GLY A 156 8.80 13.25 4.57
C GLY A 156 8.32 14.58 5.19
N ARG A 157 7.20 14.58 5.93
CA ARG A 157 6.63 15.78 6.57
C ARG A 157 6.42 15.60 8.07
N GLY A 158 6.67 14.41 8.59
CA GLY A 158 6.47 14.05 9.98
C GLY A 158 6.04 12.58 10.12
N LEU A 159 5.84 12.18 11.36
CA LEU A 159 5.29 10.88 11.73
C LEU A 159 3.83 11.06 12.11
N THR A 160 2.94 10.32 11.45
CA THR A 160 1.51 10.38 11.73
C THR A 160 1.00 8.98 12.06
N PRO A 161 0.54 8.71 13.29
CA PRO A 161 -0.06 7.44 13.65
C PRO A 161 -1.41 7.30 12.95
N PHE A 162 -1.69 6.11 12.43
CA PHE A 162 -2.98 5.71 11.89
C PHE A 162 -3.41 4.41 12.52
N ARG A 163 -4.70 4.31 12.78
CA ARG A 163 -5.36 3.04 13.07
C ARG A 163 -6.33 2.73 11.96
N PHE A 164 -6.17 1.58 11.35
CA PHE A 164 -7.07 1.06 10.33
C PHE A 164 -7.93 -0.05 10.91
N ILE A 165 -9.18 -0.12 10.47
CA ILE A 165 -10.12 -1.21 10.78
C ILE A 165 -10.51 -1.91 9.50
N VAL A 166 -10.71 -3.23 9.56
CA VAL A 166 -11.34 -4.00 8.50
C VAL A 166 -12.84 -3.78 8.57
N VAL A 167 -13.39 -3.12 7.57
CA VAL A 167 -14.83 -2.87 7.44
C VAL A 167 -15.55 -4.16 7.02
N GLY A 168 -14.98 -4.88 6.04
CA GLY A 168 -15.53 -6.15 5.55
C GLY A 168 -15.12 -6.45 4.11
N ASN A 169 -15.69 -7.53 3.61
CA ASN A 169 -15.52 -7.90 2.20
C ASN A 169 -16.70 -7.37 1.39
N GLU A 170 -16.43 -6.82 0.22
CA GLU A 170 -17.44 -6.34 -0.69
C GLU A 170 -17.03 -6.47 -2.15
N LYS A 171 -18.01 -6.51 -3.04
CA LYS A 171 -17.78 -6.43 -4.47
C LYS A 171 -17.57 -4.97 -4.88
N LEU A 172 -16.49 -4.72 -5.58
CA LEU A 172 -16.16 -3.41 -6.13
C LEU A 172 -16.14 -3.46 -7.65
N ALA A 173 -17.00 -2.65 -8.28
CA ALA A 173 -16.93 -2.44 -9.72
C ALA A 173 -15.92 -1.35 -10.05
N THR A 174 -14.96 -1.66 -10.92
CA THR A 174 -13.92 -0.75 -11.40
C THR A 174 -13.84 -0.80 -12.93
N PRO A 175 -13.21 0.17 -13.60
CA PRO A 175 -12.92 0.07 -15.02
C PRO A 175 -12.05 -1.15 -15.39
N ALA A 176 -11.26 -1.68 -14.46
CA ALA A 176 -10.48 -2.91 -14.63
C ALA A 176 -11.30 -4.21 -14.44
N GLY A 177 -12.60 -4.08 -14.14
CA GLY A 177 -13.52 -5.18 -13.90
C GLY A 177 -14.10 -5.19 -12.48
N GLU A 178 -15.02 -6.11 -12.23
CA GLU A 178 -15.58 -6.37 -10.90
C GLU A 178 -14.63 -7.27 -10.11
N MET A 179 -14.39 -6.96 -8.83
CA MET A 179 -13.45 -7.67 -7.96
C MET A 179 -14.05 -7.88 -6.58
N GLN A 180 -13.72 -9.02 -5.96
CA GLN A 180 -13.93 -9.22 -4.52
C GLN A 180 -12.84 -8.45 -3.77
N THR A 181 -13.24 -7.56 -2.88
CA THR A 181 -12.30 -6.70 -2.16
C THR A 181 -12.46 -6.81 -0.66
N LEU A 182 -11.35 -6.62 0.05
CA LEU A 182 -11.33 -6.32 1.46
C LEU A 182 -11.29 -4.79 1.61
N HIS A 183 -12.31 -4.22 2.25
CA HIS A 183 -12.37 -2.80 2.57
C HIS A 183 -11.74 -2.54 3.94
N VAL A 184 -10.80 -1.61 3.99
CA VAL A 184 -10.11 -1.18 5.19
C VAL A 184 -10.23 0.33 5.31
N ALA A 185 -10.65 0.83 6.47
CA ALA A 185 -10.87 2.25 6.72
C ALA A 185 -9.99 2.75 7.87
N LYS A 186 -9.40 3.93 7.72
CA LYS A 186 -8.72 4.63 8.79
C LYS A 186 -9.76 5.12 9.82
N LEU A 187 -9.55 4.81 11.09
CA LEU A 187 -10.29 5.44 12.17
C LEU A 187 -9.94 6.93 12.24
N ARG A 188 -10.97 7.76 12.37
CA ARG A 188 -10.82 9.20 12.53
C ARG A 188 -10.76 9.57 14.01
N ASP A 189 -9.80 10.41 14.37
CA ASP A 189 -9.66 10.92 15.74
C ASP A 189 -10.66 12.05 16.03
N GLY A 190 -11.28 12.61 15.00
CA GLY A 190 -12.27 13.67 15.12
C GLY A 190 -12.82 14.13 13.76
N PRO A 191 -13.77 15.09 13.76
CA PRO A 191 -14.38 15.59 12.53
C PRO A 191 -13.38 16.27 11.57
N GLU A 192 -12.32 16.88 12.12
CA GLU A 192 -11.26 17.55 11.35
C GLU A 192 -10.23 16.58 10.76
N ASP A 193 -10.29 15.30 11.13
CA ASP A 193 -9.37 14.30 10.60
C ASP A 193 -9.85 13.78 9.25
N LYS A 194 -8.89 13.51 8.35
CA LYS A 194 -9.16 12.92 7.05
C LYS A 194 -9.59 11.47 7.19
N SER A 195 -10.64 11.07 6.47
CA SER A 195 -10.87 9.64 6.24
C SER A 195 -9.94 9.13 5.15
N THR A 196 -9.58 7.86 5.26
CA THR A 196 -8.85 7.12 4.23
C THR A 196 -9.43 5.72 4.18
N ASP A 197 -9.95 5.36 3.03
CA ASP A 197 -10.52 4.07 2.74
C ASP A 197 -9.71 3.40 1.64
N ILE A 198 -9.36 2.12 1.82
CA ILE A 198 -8.58 1.35 0.86
C ILE A 198 -9.30 0.04 0.57
N TRP A 199 -9.45 -0.30 -0.70
CA TRP A 199 -9.98 -1.57 -1.16
C TRP A 199 -8.86 -2.41 -1.76
N PHE A 200 -8.68 -3.58 -1.22
CA PHE A 200 -7.67 -4.55 -1.64
C PHE A 200 -8.33 -5.71 -2.37
N ALA A 201 -7.93 -5.99 -3.60
CA ALA A 201 -8.48 -7.08 -4.38
C ALA A 201 -7.99 -8.43 -3.85
N ALA A 202 -8.87 -9.19 -3.16
CA ALA A 202 -8.51 -10.44 -2.50
C ALA A 202 -8.04 -11.52 -3.50
N GLU A 203 -8.60 -11.52 -4.72
CA GLU A 203 -8.26 -12.46 -5.80
C GLU A 203 -7.01 -12.03 -6.61
N ARG A 204 -6.39 -10.90 -6.25
CA ARG A 204 -5.23 -10.29 -6.92
C ARG A 204 -4.17 -9.93 -5.90
N ASP A 205 -3.80 -10.89 -5.04
CA ASP A 205 -2.74 -10.73 -4.04
C ASP A 205 -2.93 -9.50 -3.14
N PHE A 206 -4.17 -9.14 -2.80
CA PHE A 206 -4.49 -7.94 -2.01
C PHE A 206 -3.87 -6.64 -2.56
N LEU A 207 -3.78 -6.52 -3.88
CA LEU A 207 -3.35 -5.27 -4.50
C LEU A 207 -4.37 -4.15 -4.22
N PRO A 208 -3.92 -2.91 -3.98
CA PRO A 208 -4.80 -1.77 -3.73
C PRO A 208 -5.50 -1.36 -5.03
N VAL A 209 -6.81 -1.58 -5.13
CA VAL A 209 -7.58 -1.29 -6.35
C VAL A 209 -8.41 -0.01 -6.28
N ARG A 210 -8.59 0.51 -5.07
CA ARG A 210 -9.16 1.85 -4.84
C ARG A 210 -8.63 2.44 -3.57
N VAL A 211 -8.35 3.74 -3.60
CA VAL A 211 -8.01 4.56 -2.43
C VAL A 211 -8.88 5.81 -2.46
N LEU A 212 -9.69 5.98 -1.43
CA LEU A 212 -10.52 7.17 -1.25
C LEU A 212 -10.03 7.94 -0.02
N VAL A 213 -9.69 9.19 -0.22
CA VAL A 213 -9.39 10.13 0.86
C VAL A 213 -10.44 11.24 0.84
N VAL A 214 -11.03 11.52 2.01
CA VAL A 214 -11.95 12.64 2.19
C VAL A 214 -11.34 13.60 3.21
N ASP A 215 -11.03 14.81 2.78
CA ASP A 215 -10.51 15.86 3.64
C ASP A 215 -11.62 16.37 4.60
N ALA A 216 -11.26 17.13 5.63
CA ALA A 216 -12.20 17.68 6.61
C ALA A 216 -13.26 18.60 5.96
N ASP A 217 -12.91 19.30 4.87
CA ASP A 217 -13.81 20.14 4.09
C ASP A 217 -14.74 19.36 3.14
N GLY A 218 -14.69 18.03 3.18
CA GLY A 218 -15.46 17.14 2.30
C GLY A 218 -14.85 16.92 0.92
N THR A 219 -13.71 17.56 0.60
CA THR A 219 -13.02 17.34 -0.68
C THR A 219 -12.57 15.88 -0.81
N ARG A 220 -12.98 15.24 -1.91
CA ARG A 220 -12.72 13.82 -2.17
C ARG A 220 -11.56 13.67 -3.16
N SER A 221 -10.63 12.78 -2.83
CA SER A 221 -9.60 12.26 -3.74
C SER A 221 -9.87 10.77 -3.91
N ASP A 222 -10.37 10.37 -5.06
CA ASP A 222 -10.78 8.99 -5.36
C ASP A 222 -9.89 8.42 -6.47
N GLN A 223 -9.00 7.49 -6.11
CA GLN A 223 -8.09 6.80 -7.01
C GLN A 223 -8.64 5.39 -7.26
N VAL A 224 -9.06 5.11 -8.48
CA VAL A 224 -9.68 3.83 -8.86
C VAL A 224 -8.86 3.16 -9.96
N VAL A 225 -8.60 1.86 -9.82
CA VAL A 225 -7.84 1.09 -10.80
C VAL A 225 -8.60 1.01 -12.14
N THR A 226 -7.87 1.28 -13.23
CA THR A 226 -8.39 1.20 -14.60
C THR A 226 -7.78 0.04 -15.39
N ARG A 227 -6.60 -0.44 -14.95
CA ARG A 227 -5.92 -1.60 -15.55
C ARG A 227 -4.93 -2.21 -14.57
N ILE A 228 -4.83 -3.54 -14.60
CA ILE A 228 -3.82 -4.34 -13.90
C ILE A 228 -3.02 -5.07 -14.98
N GLY A 229 -1.72 -4.82 -15.05
CA GLY A 229 -0.79 -5.40 -16.02
C GLY A 229 0.35 -6.16 -15.32
N LYS A 230 0.91 -7.13 -16.02
CA LYS A 230 2.15 -7.83 -15.63
C LYS A 230 3.32 -7.21 -16.36
#